data_af038008a903e95367c9fb93e9d03d18
#
_entry.id   af038008a903e95367c9fb93e9d03d18
#
_cell.length_a   1.000
_cell.length_b   1.000
_cell.length_c   1.000
_cell.angle_alpha   90.00
_cell.angle_beta   90.00
_cell.angle_gamma   90.00
#
_symmetry.space_group_name_H-M   'P 1'
#
loop_
_entity.id
_entity.type
_entity.pdbx_description
1 polymer ?
#
loop_
_entity_poly.entity_id
_entity_poly.type
_entity_poly.pdbx_seq_one_letter_code
_entity_poly.pdbx_strand_id
1 'polypeptide(L)'
;MRKPIRSVLLLLVVLTCSAAALAHASEAPQLKTASSHPIQYYLSLPEGWVATKKWPVVVVIESAEREFLQAATAFAQARGSRPFILITPLVVTNGGTGYRNVPTYHYADAVWDRIQSSGPFNFDMDGVTAIMQDVKKQYSGEDKYFIAGLEAAGHTVWGVVFNHPEALRGAALICPNYLGRWVDEKTMSSAADRATLPVRNFVGANDTLCVAGHPIYTQMQNAMNFAEAHGYKNVSLTRVEGKGHERLADEVLAYFSSLIH
;
A
#
# COMPACT_ATOMS: atom_id res chain seq x y z
N MET A 1 -36.05 -56.30 59.40
CA MET A 1 -35.72 -54.88 59.37
C MET A 1 -34.62 -54.69 58.32
N ARG A 2 -34.96 -54.19 57.12
CA ARG A 2 -34.01 -53.90 55.98
C ARG A 2 -33.81 -52.43 55.91
N LYS A 3 -32.56 -51.91 55.93
CA LYS A 3 -32.19 -50.53 55.80
C LYS A 3 -32.09 -50.21 54.31
N PRO A 4 -32.54 -49.04 53.79
CA PRO A 4 -32.36 -48.64 52.39
C PRO A 4 -30.98 -48.02 52.20
N ILE A 5 -30.30 -48.46 51.14
CA ILE A 5 -29.08 -47.89 50.61
C ILE A 5 -29.43 -46.63 49.83
N ARG A 6 -28.91 -45.48 50.26
CA ARG A 6 -29.03 -44.23 49.52
C ARG A 6 -27.88 -44.14 48.47
N SER A 7 -28.23 -44.28 47.21
CA SER A 7 -27.31 -44.02 46.12
C SER A 7 -27.14 -42.48 45.93
N VAL A 8 -25.92 -41.99 46.14
CA VAL A 8 -25.54 -40.63 45.86
C VAL A 8 -25.11 -40.59 44.39
N LEU A 9 -25.92 -39.93 43.56
CA LEU A 9 -25.61 -39.69 42.13
C LEU A 9 -24.70 -38.46 42.04
N LEU A 10 -23.41 -38.68 41.75
CA LEU A 10 -22.41 -37.61 41.57
C LEU A 10 -22.58 -37.06 40.15
N LEU A 11 -23.15 -35.85 40.02
CA LEU A 11 -23.32 -35.14 38.74
C LEU A 11 -22.00 -34.44 38.40
N LEU A 12 -21.23 -35.01 37.47
CA LEU A 12 -20.00 -34.40 36.95
C LEU A 12 -20.40 -33.34 35.90
N VAL A 13 -20.37 -32.08 36.29
CA VAL A 13 -20.54 -30.95 35.34
C VAL A 13 -19.20 -30.71 34.67
N VAL A 14 -19.06 -31.17 33.43
CA VAL A 14 -17.92 -30.83 32.57
C VAL A 14 -18.15 -29.42 32.00
N LEU A 15 -17.51 -28.42 32.59
CA LEU A 15 -17.42 -27.08 32.00
C LEU A 15 -16.45 -27.14 30.79
N THR A 16 -17.00 -27.26 29.60
CA THR A 16 -16.24 -27.00 28.37
C THR A 16 -16.07 -25.49 28.23
N CYS A 17 -14.93 -24.95 28.66
CA CYS A 17 -14.50 -23.60 28.24
C CYS A 17 -14.26 -23.60 26.74
N SER A 18 -15.27 -23.24 25.97
CA SER A 18 -15.09 -22.80 24.57
C SER A 18 -14.35 -21.49 24.62
N ALA A 19 -13.02 -21.51 24.43
CA ALA A 19 -12.25 -20.33 24.08
C ALA A 19 -12.74 -19.88 22.69
N ALA A 20 -13.77 -19.02 22.67
CA ALA A 20 -14.08 -18.26 21.47
C ALA A 20 -12.84 -17.42 21.17
N ALA A 21 -12.11 -17.79 20.12
CA ALA A 21 -11.10 -16.92 19.53
C ALA A 21 -11.85 -15.63 19.14
N LEU A 22 -11.68 -14.60 19.96
CA LEU A 22 -12.06 -13.24 19.57
C LEU A 22 -11.20 -12.93 18.35
N ALA A 23 -11.78 -13.05 17.17
CA ALA A 23 -11.21 -12.47 15.97
C ALA A 23 -11.09 -10.97 16.26
N HIS A 24 -9.89 -10.53 16.61
CA HIS A 24 -9.61 -9.11 16.72
C HIS A 24 -9.80 -8.55 15.32
N ALA A 25 -10.91 -7.82 15.11
CA ALA A 25 -11.10 -7.03 13.92
C ALA A 25 -9.87 -6.13 13.79
N SER A 26 -9.21 -6.14 12.63
CA SER A 26 -8.11 -5.21 12.39
C SER A 26 -8.61 -3.80 12.70
N GLU A 27 -7.87 -3.04 13.52
CA GLU A 27 -8.25 -1.65 13.82
C GLU A 27 -8.47 -0.90 12.51
N ALA A 28 -9.56 -0.13 12.47
CA ALA A 28 -9.87 0.72 11.33
C ALA A 28 -8.69 1.68 11.06
N PRO A 29 -8.37 1.96 9.79
CA PRO A 29 -7.29 2.87 9.46
C PRO A 29 -7.48 4.24 10.14
N GLN A 30 -6.45 4.74 10.81
CA GLN A 30 -6.47 5.99 11.54
C GLN A 30 -5.88 7.12 10.70
N LEU A 31 -6.61 8.23 10.55
CA LEU A 31 -6.08 9.44 9.91
C LEU A 31 -5.07 10.12 10.81
N LYS A 32 -3.89 10.41 10.26
CA LYS A 32 -2.79 11.10 10.94
C LYS A 32 -2.20 12.18 10.05
N THR A 33 -1.42 13.07 10.65
CA THR A 33 -0.59 14.04 9.92
C THR A 33 0.87 13.74 10.26
N ALA A 34 1.75 13.82 9.27
CA ALA A 34 3.18 13.64 9.49
C ALA A 34 3.73 14.73 10.43
N SER A 35 4.66 14.38 11.32
CA SER A 35 5.13 15.29 12.36
C SER A 35 5.94 16.47 11.83
N SER A 36 6.61 16.29 10.69
CA SER A 36 7.48 17.30 10.06
C SER A 36 6.98 17.80 8.69
N HIS A 37 5.81 17.34 8.24
CA HIS A 37 5.23 17.69 6.94
C HIS A 37 3.70 17.75 7.04
N PRO A 38 3.01 18.67 6.33
CA PRO A 38 1.56 18.80 6.42
C PRO A 38 0.78 17.66 5.77
N ILE A 39 1.43 16.71 5.08
CA ILE A 39 0.75 15.58 4.44
C ILE A 39 -0.01 14.74 5.49
N GLN A 40 -1.24 14.40 5.16
CA GLN A 40 -2.04 13.47 5.93
C GLN A 40 -1.93 12.05 5.37
N TYR A 41 -2.19 11.06 6.20
CA TYR A 41 -2.15 9.65 5.80
C TYR A 41 -3.01 8.78 6.70
N TYR A 42 -3.56 7.71 6.17
CA TYR A 42 -4.17 6.66 6.95
C TYR A 42 -3.11 5.64 7.37
N LEU A 43 -3.12 5.27 8.65
CA LEU A 43 -2.26 4.25 9.24
C LEU A 43 -3.09 3.07 9.72
N SER A 44 -2.67 1.85 9.40
CA SER A 44 -3.21 0.62 9.98
C SER A 44 -2.08 -0.29 10.44
N LEU A 45 -2.06 -0.64 11.72
CA LEU A 45 -1.08 -1.53 12.32
C LEU A 45 -1.51 -3.01 12.17
N PRO A 46 -0.56 -3.96 12.02
CA PRO A 46 -0.89 -5.37 11.96
C PRO A 46 -1.38 -5.89 13.31
N GLU A 47 -2.13 -6.98 13.27
CA GLU A 47 -2.50 -7.70 14.50
C GLU A 47 -1.24 -8.13 15.27
N GLY A 48 -1.28 -8.00 16.59
CA GLY A 48 -0.14 -8.30 17.45
C GLY A 48 1.07 -7.38 17.29
N TRP A 49 0.86 -6.16 16.76
CA TRP A 49 1.93 -5.17 16.69
C TRP A 49 2.56 -4.89 18.05
N VAL A 50 3.88 -4.89 18.10
CA VAL A 50 4.68 -4.52 19.28
C VAL A 50 5.86 -3.63 18.87
N ALA A 51 6.22 -2.67 19.72
CA ALA A 51 7.29 -1.71 19.44
C ALA A 51 8.71 -2.32 19.41
N THR A 52 8.88 -3.52 19.95
CA THR A 52 10.19 -4.21 20.08
C THR A 52 10.60 -4.97 18.82
N LYS A 53 9.72 -5.10 17.83
CA LYS A 53 9.95 -5.80 16.56
C LYS A 53 9.92 -4.81 15.41
N LYS A 54 10.79 -5.00 14.41
CA LYS A 54 10.71 -4.29 13.13
C LYS A 54 9.61 -4.85 12.26
N TRP A 55 8.88 -3.95 11.57
CA TRP A 55 7.73 -4.29 10.78
C TRP A 55 7.88 -3.80 9.35
N PRO A 56 7.67 -4.66 8.34
CA PRO A 56 7.64 -4.22 6.95
C PRO A 56 6.51 -3.20 6.73
N VAL A 57 6.78 -2.21 5.88
CA VAL A 57 5.85 -1.12 5.60
C VAL A 57 5.38 -1.20 4.15
N VAL A 58 4.07 -1.03 3.92
CA VAL A 58 3.48 -0.90 2.59
C VAL A 58 2.85 0.47 2.46
N VAL A 59 3.29 1.23 1.47
CA VAL A 59 2.71 2.52 1.07
C VAL A 59 1.76 2.27 -0.10
N VAL A 60 0.48 2.56 0.09
CA VAL A 60 -0.58 2.40 -0.91
C VAL A 60 -0.94 3.76 -1.49
N ILE A 61 -0.63 3.97 -2.76
CA ILE A 61 -1.00 5.18 -3.48
C ILE A 61 -2.39 4.98 -4.08
N GLU A 62 -3.32 5.84 -3.70
CA GLU A 62 -4.70 5.81 -4.22
C GLU A 62 -4.78 6.41 -5.61
N SER A 63 -5.76 5.96 -6.39
CA SER A 63 -6.00 6.40 -7.76
C SER A 63 -6.65 7.81 -7.85
N ALA A 64 -7.09 8.18 -9.05
CA ALA A 64 -7.69 9.48 -9.32
C ALA A 64 -9.01 9.73 -8.58
N GLU A 65 -9.69 8.68 -8.13
CA GLU A 65 -10.93 8.74 -7.34
C GLU A 65 -10.72 9.37 -5.97
N ARG A 66 -9.49 9.32 -5.44
CA ARG A 66 -9.12 9.89 -4.13
C ARG A 66 -9.94 9.32 -2.97
N GLU A 67 -10.31 8.07 -3.08
CA GLU A 67 -11.02 7.33 -2.04
C GLU A 67 -10.05 6.74 -1.00
N PHE A 68 -9.19 7.59 -0.43
CA PHE A 68 -8.06 7.19 0.43
C PHE A 68 -8.45 6.29 1.60
N LEU A 69 -9.56 6.60 2.30
CA LEU A 69 -10.06 5.75 3.39
C LEU A 69 -10.53 4.38 2.86
N GLN A 70 -11.16 4.35 1.69
CA GLN A 70 -11.63 3.11 1.09
C GLN A 70 -10.43 2.24 0.68
N ALA A 71 -9.39 2.83 0.07
CA ALA A 71 -8.15 2.13 -0.26
C ALA A 71 -7.46 1.59 1.00
N ALA A 72 -7.30 2.43 2.03
CA ALA A 72 -6.72 2.03 3.31
C ALA A 72 -7.50 0.87 3.95
N THR A 73 -8.84 0.93 3.92
CA THR A 73 -9.72 -0.10 4.47
C THR A 73 -9.60 -1.41 3.68
N ALA A 74 -9.60 -1.35 2.35
CA ALA A 74 -9.48 -2.53 1.49
C ALA A 74 -8.16 -3.27 1.76
N PHE A 75 -7.03 -2.54 1.83
CA PHE A 75 -5.75 -3.15 2.15
C PHE A 75 -5.67 -3.66 3.59
N ALA A 76 -6.25 -2.95 4.57
CA ALA A 76 -6.31 -3.41 5.96
C ALA A 76 -7.11 -4.71 6.12
N GLN A 77 -8.22 -4.84 5.40
CA GLN A 77 -9.03 -6.06 5.37
C GLN A 77 -8.29 -7.22 4.68
N ALA A 78 -7.67 -6.95 3.53
CA ALA A 78 -6.90 -7.95 2.79
C ALA A 78 -5.62 -8.37 3.52
N ARG A 79 -5.08 -7.57 4.45
CA ARG A 79 -3.85 -7.89 5.17
C ARG A 79 -3.94 -9.21 5.92
N GLY A 80 -5.08 -9.50 6.58
CA GLY A 80 -5.19 -10.68 7.44
C GLY A 80 -4.08 -10.72 8.51
N SER A 81 -3.41 -11.86 8.67
CA SER A 81 -2.30 -12.04 9.61
C SER A 81 -0.92 -11.60 9.07
N ARG A 82 -0.85 -11.03 7.86
CA ARG A 82 0.42 -10.57 7.28
C ARG A 82 1.01 -9.42 8.10
N PRO A 83 2.35 -9.38 8.30
CA PRO A 83 2.98 -8.49 9.28
C PRO A 83 3.23 -7.07 8.74
N PHE A 84 2.33 -6.50 7.95
CA PHE A 84 2.54 -5.20 7.34
C PHE A 84 1.94 -4.06 8.15
N ILE A 85 2.73 -3.01 8.39
CA ILE A 85 2.20 -1.66 8.63
C ILE A 85 1.73 -1.11 7.30
N LEU A 86 0.48 -0.66 7.22
CA LEU A 86 -0.11 -0.10 6.01
C LEU A 86 -0.24 1.41 6.14
N ILE A 87 0.15 2.13 5.10
CA ILE A 87 0.10 3.58 5.00
C ILE A 87 -0.58 3.95 3.68
N THR A 88 -1.58 4.82 3.74
CA THR A 88 -2.20 5.40 2.56
C THR A 88 -2.09 6.91 2.65
N PRO A 89 -1.04 7.53 2.05
CA PRO A 89 -0.86 8.97 2.08
C PRO A 89 -1.89 9.66 1.18
N LEU A 90 -2.34 10.85 1.59
CA LEU A 90 -3.23 11.69 0.80
C LEU A 90 -2.39 12.49 -0.21
N VAL A 91 -1.85 11.78 -1.18
CA VAL A 91 -1.00 12.35 -2.24
C VAL A 91 -1.82 13.23 -3.20
N VAL A 92 -1.17 14.23 -3.76
CA VAL A 92 -1.79 15.13 -4.77
C VAL A 92 -1.39 14.79 -6.20
N THR A 93 -0.47 13.83 -6.39
CA THR A 93 0.06 13.41 -7.70
C THR A 93 -0.79 12.37 -8.43
N ASN A 94 -1.84 11.84 -7.83
CA ASN A 94 -2.65 10.72 -8.33
C ASN A 94 -3.63 11.09 -9.45
N GLY A 95 -3.23 11.97 -10.33
CA GLY A 95 -3.97 12.34 -11.54
C GLY A 95 -4.78 13.64 -11.40
N GLY A 96 -5.10 14.21 -12.54
CA GLY A 96 -5.94 15.39 -12.65
C GLY A 96 -5.27 16.70 -12.20
N THR A 97 -5.94 17.79 -12.53
CA THR A 97 -5.64 19.16 -12.08
C THR A 97 -6.76 19.64 -11.16
N GLY A 98 -6.52 20.70 -10.38
CA GLY A 98 -7.59 21.30 -9.59
C GLY A 98 -7.75 20.72 -8.19
N TYR A 99 -6.69 20.27 -7.57
CA TYR A 99 -6.67 19.65 -6.24
C TYR A 99 -7.21 20.54 -5.12
N ARG A 100 -7.01 21.86 -5.22
CA ARG A 100 -7.35 22.83 -4.17
C ARG A 100 -8.84 22.83 -3.79
N ASN A 101 -9.70 22.45 -4.72
CA ASN A 101 -11.16 22.43 -4.51
C ASN A 101 -11.72 21.04 -4.26
N VAL A 102 -10.87 20.03 -4.07
CA VAL A 102 -11.31 18.66 -3.80
C VAL A 102 -11.58 18.50 -2.31
N PRO A 103 -12.80 18.12 -1.88
CA PRO A 103 -13.17 18.04 -0.46
C PRO A 103 -12.32 17.10 0.39
N THR A 104 -11.63 16.16 -0.24
CA THR A 104 -10.79 15.17 0.46
C THR A 104 -9.55 15.78 1.10
N TYR A 105 -9.07 16.91 0.57
CA TYR A 105 -7.87 17.58 1.09
C TYR A 105 -8.26 18.74 1.99
N HIS A 106 -7.88 18.68 3.26
CA HIS A 106 -8.12 19.74 4.23
C HIS A 106 -6.87 20.61 4.44
N TYR A 107 -6.15 20.91 3.35
CA TYR A 107 -4.95 21.75 3.43
C TYR A 107 -5.28 23.22 3.45
N ALA A 108 -4.63 23.96 4.36
CA ALA A 108 -4.67 25.42 4.37
C ALA A 108 -4.02 26.01 3.10
N ASP A 109 -4.37 27.25 2.77
CA ASP A 109 -3.85 27.93 1.57
C ASP A 109 -2.32 27.93 1.47
N ALA A 110 -1.62 28.17 2.57
CA ALA A 110 -0.15 28.13 2.61
C ALA A 110 0.43 26.77 2.22
N VAL A 111 -0.31 25.66 2.47
CA VAL A 111 0.12 24.31 2.03
C VAL A 111 -0.07 24.18 0.53
N TRP A 112 -1.17 24.68 -0.02
CA TRP A 112 -1.38 24.71 -1.48
C TRP A 112 -0.33 25.55 -2.21
N ASP A 113 0.05 26.68 -1.63
CA ASP A 113 1.12 27.54 -2.19
C ASP A 113 2.48 26.82 -2.16
N ARG A 114 2.75 26.03 -1.11
CA ARG A 114 3.91 25.13 -1.05
C ARG A 114 3.86 24.06 -2.12
N ILE A 115 2.72 23.37 -2.30
CA ILE A 115 2.54 22.35 -3.36
C ILE A 115 2.83 22.95 -4.73
N GLN A 116 2.32 24.15 -4.99
CA GLN A 116 2.54 24.85 -6.27
C GLN A 116 4.02 25.21 -6.48
N SER A 117 4.72 25.67 -5.45
CA SER A 117 6.11 26.12 -5.54
C SER A 117 7.11 24.96 -5.61
N SER A 118 6.91 23.87 -4.87
CA SER A 118 7.80 22.70 -4.89
C SER A 118 7.49 21.71 -6.02
N GLY A 119 6.28 21.81 -6.58
CA GLY A 119 5.69 20.80 -7.46
C GLY A 119 5.04 19.64 -6.69
N PRO A 120 3.94 19.09 -7.25
CA PRO A 120 3.14 18.07 -6.55
C PRO A 120 3.96 16.82 -6.19
N PHE A 121 4.82 16.35 -7.07
CA PHE A 121 5.61 15.14 -6.82
C PHE A 121 6.62 15.32 -5.69
N ASN A 122 7.34 16.44 -5.68
CA ASN A 122 8.30 16.72 -4.62
C ASN A 122 7.59 16.88 -3.26
N PHE A 123 6.44 17.57 -3.23
CA PHE A 123 5.63 17.68 -2.02
C PHE A 123 5.22 16.31 -1.47
N ASP A 124 4.73 15.42 -2.34
CA ASP A 124 4.30 14.09 -1.93
C ASP A 124 5.49 13.23 -1.47
N MET A 125 6.65 13.31 -2.14
CA MET A 125 7.84 12.52 -1.77
C MET A 125 8.46 13.02 -0.46
N ASP A 126 8.53 14.33 -0.24
CA ASP A 126 8.92 14.90 1.06
C ASP A 126 7.94 14.43 2.16
N GLY A 127 6.65 14.41 1.84
CA GLY A 127 5.61 13.92 2.72
C GLY A 127 5.73 12.44 3.05
N VAL A 128 5.92 11.58 2.06
CA VAL A 128 6.15 10.13 2.26
C VAL A 128 7.42 9.91 3.10
N THR A 129 8.47 10.66 2.84
CA THR A 129 9.71 10.59 3.64
C THR A 129 9.45 10.93 5.11
N ALA A 130 8.69 12.00 5.37
CA ALA A 130 8.30 12.40 6.74
C ALA A 130 7.43 11.33 7.42
N ILE A 131 6.47 10.75 6.70
CA ILE A 131 5.65 9.63 7.19
C ILE A 131 6.54 8.43 7.55
N MET A 132 7.48 8.04 6.67
CA MET A 132 8.37 6.91 6.93
C MET A 132 9.26 7.15 8.14
N GLN A 133 9.73 8.38 8.38
CA GLN A 133 10.47 8.74 9.61
C GLN A 133 9.60 8.57 10.87
N ASP A 134 8.34 9.01 10.82
CA ASP A 134 7.39 8.82 11.91
C ASP A 134 7.11 7.34 12.17
N VAL A 135 6.86 6.58 11.11
CA VAL A 135 6.56 5.14 11.21
C VAL A 135 7.77 4.37 11.74
N LYS A 136 8.97 4.69 11.32
CA LYS A 136 10.20 4.13 11.88
C LYS A 136 10.35 4.42 13.37
N LYS A 137 10.11 5.68 13.77
CA LYS A 137 10.31 6.15 15.15
C LYS A 137 9.22 5.70 16.11
N GLN A 138 7.96 5.77 15.69
CA GLN A 138 6.81 5.58 16.57
C GLN A 138 6.25 4.15 16.49
N TYR A 139 6.39 3.49 15.35
CA TYR A 139 5.74 2.20 15.07
C TYR A 139 6.74 1.09 14.70
N SER A 140 8.04 1.35 14.83
CA SER A 140 9.11 0.38 14.51
C SER A 140 9.05 -0.16 13.08
N GLY A 141 8.63 0.69 12.12
CA GLY A 141 8.68 0.36 10.71
C GLY A 141 10.12 0.21 10.20
N GLU A 142 10.29 -0.61 9.18
CA GLU A 142 11.55 -0.77 8.46
C GLU A 142 11.92 0.51 7.67
N ASP A 143 13.19 0.63 7.28
CA ASP A 143 13.70 1.80 6.56
C ASP A 143 13.25 1.83 5.09
N LYS A 144 13.28 0.67 4.42
CA LYS A 144 12.77 0.50 3.06
C LYS A 144 11.33 0.01 3.11
N TYR A 145 10.53 0.46 2.17
CA TYR A 145 9.11 0.13 2.11
C TYR A 145 8.71 -0.53 0.77
N PHE A 146 7.58 -1.21 0.77
CA PHE A 146 6.88 -1.62 -0.43
C PHE A 146 5.93 -0.51 -0.87
N ILE A 147 5.75 -0.34 -2.17
CA ILE A 147 4.80 0.63 -2.73
C ILE A 147 3.83 -0.03 -3.68
N ALA A 148 2.55 0.33 -3.59
CA ALA A 148 1.52 -0.17 -4.51
C ALA A 148 0.61 0.96 -5.01
N GLY A 149 0.00 0.78 -6.19
CA GLY A 149 -0.97 1.73 -6.71
C GLY A 149 -1.78 1.17 -7.88
N LEU A 150 -3.05 1.63 -7.97
CA LEU A 150 -3.99 1.26 -9.02
C LEU A 150 -4.10 2.40 -10.04
N GLU A 151 -4.15 2.06 -11.33
CA GLU A 151 -4.47 2.97 -12.44
C GLU A 151 -3.66 4.28 -12.41
N ALA A 152 -4.30 5.43 -12.16
CA ALA A 152 -3.66 6.76 -12.16
C ALA A 152 -2.54 6.89 -11.10
N ALA A 153 -2.60 6.15 -10.00
CA ALA A 153 -1.51 6.03 -9.03
C ALA A 153 -0.22 5.49 -9.67
N GLY A 154 -0.32 4.79 -10.79
CA GLY A 154 0.82 4.29 -11.55
C GLY A 154 1.81 5.37 -11.92
N HIS A 155 1.36 6.61 -12.20
CA HIS A 155 2.26 7.74 -12.45
C HIS A 155 3.17 8.02 -11.26
N THR A 156 2.61 8.04 -10.06
CA THR A 156 3.35 8.29 -8.82
C THR A 156 4.25 7.12 -8.47
N VAL A 157 3.73 5.88 -8.54
CA VAL A 157 4.50 4.68 -8.22
C VAL A 157 5.71 4.53 -9.15
N TRP A 158 5.53 4.67 -10.47
CA TRP A 158 6.65 4.65 -11.42
C TRP A 158 7.62 5.81 -11.18
N GLY A 159 7.10 7.01 -10.84
CA GLY A 159 7.95 8.13 -10.44
C GLY A 159 8.85 7.79 -9.27
N VAL A 160 8.32 7.11 -8.22
CA VAL A 160 9.12 6.65 -7.07
C VAL A 160 10.10 5.56 -7.48
N VAL A 161 9.66 4.57 -8.27
CA VAL A 161 10.53 3.48 -8.75
C VAL A 161 11.73 4.02 -9.50
N PHE A 162 11.55 5.02 -10.37
CA PHE A 162 12.64 5.57 -11.19
C PHE A 162 13.52 6.58 -10.45
N ASN A 163 12.96 7.35 -9.52
CA ASN A 163 13.73 8.39 -8.82
C ASN A 163 14.32 7.92 -7.49
N HIS A 164 13.71 6.93 -6.82
CA HIS A 164 14.07 6.49 -5.46
C HIS A 164 14.06 4.97 -5.28
N PRO A 165 14.68 4.17 -6.19
CA PRO A 165 14.70 2.71 -6.08
C PRO A 165 15.36 2.23 -4.78
N GLU A 166 16.30 3.01 -4.25
CA GLU A 166 17.02 2.72 -3.00
C GLU A 166 16.12 2.76 -1.76
N ALA A 167 15.00 3.46 -1.80
CA ALA A 167 14.03 3.52 -0.71
C ALA A 167 13.07 2.30 -0.70
N LEU A 168 13.05 1.52 -1.78
CA LEU A 168 12.05 0.47 -1.98
C LEU A 168 12.59 -0.92 -1.65
N ARG A 169 11.69 -1.78 -1.13
CA ARG A 169 11.85 -3.24 -1.09
C ARG A 169 11.20 -3.93 -2.27
N GLY A 170 10.20 -3.31 -2.88
CA GLY A 170 9.48 -3.80 -4.04
C GLY A 170 8.32 -2.88 -4.41
N ALA A 171 7.82 -3.03 -5.62
CA ALA A 171 6.68 -2.28 -6.13
C ALA A 171 5.63 -3.20 -6.76
N ALA A 172 4.35 -2.86 -6.57
CA ALA A 172 3.21 -3.52 -7.19
C ALA A 172 2.33 -2.47 -7.87
N LEU A 173 2.09 -2.61 -9.14
CA LEU A 173 1.29 -1.69 -9.93
C LEU A 173 0.10 -2.46 -10.52
N ILE A 174 -1.11 -1.95 -10.33
CA ILE A 174 -2.32 -2.60 -10.80
C ILE A 174 -2.85 -1.78 -11.98
N CYS A 175 -2.84 -2.36 -13.19
CA CYS A 175 -3.31 -1.68 -14.40
C CYS A 175 -2.82 -0.21 -14.49
N PRO A 176 -1.50 0.07 -14.39
CA PRO A 176 -1.00 1.41 -14.14
C PRO A 176 -1.02 2.31 -15.37
N ASN A 177 -1.39 3.56 -15.18
CA ASN A 177 -1.13 4.61 -16.15
C ASN A 177 0.36 5.01 -16.12
N TYR A 178 0.91 5.28 -17.31
CA TYR A 178 2.26 5.81 -17.45
C TYR A 178 2.41 6.69 -18.70
N LEU A 179 2.70 7.95 -18.47
CA LEU A 179 2.98 8.95 -19.53
C LEU A 179 4.33 9.67 -19.30
N GLY A 180 5.27 9.02 -18.58
CA GLY A 180 6.55 9.65 -18.23
C GLY A 180 6.44 10.79 -17.21
N ARG A 181 5.30 10.96 -16.55
CA ARG A 181 5.14 11.98 -15.51
C ARG A 181 6.12 11.73 -14.37
N TRP A 182 6.66 12.82 -13.82
CA TRP A 182 7.59 12.79 -12.68
C TRP A 182 8.92 12.07 -12.95
N VAL A 183 9.23 11.78 -14.22
CA VAL A 183 10.47 11.11 -14.64
C VAL A 183 11.21 11.99 -15.63
N ASP A 184 12.45 12.34 -15.29
CA ASP A 184 13.41 12.97 -16.20
C ASP A 184 14.63 12.05 -16.28
N GLU A 185 14.90 11.51 -17.48
CA GLU A 185 16.01 10.58 -17.71
C GLU A 185 17.37 11.14 -17.32
N LYS A 186 17.52 12.47 -17.27
CA LYS A 186 18.78 13.13 -16.88
C LYS A 186 19.00 13.14 -15.37
N THR A 187 17.92 13.11 -14.58
CA THR A 187 17.95 13.21 -13.12
C THR A 187 17.46 11.94 -12.42
N MET A 188 17.02 10.97 -13.19
CA MET A 188 16.60 9.66 -12.69
C MET A 188 17.71 8.99 -11.89
N SER A 189 17.35 8.25 -10.83
CA SER A 189 18.32 7.59 -9.95
C SER A 189 19.19 6.60 -10.72
N SER A 190 20.50 6.68 -10.50
CA SER A 190 21.48 5.69 -10.99
C SER A 190 21.82 4.63 -9.93
N ALA A 191 21.06 4.56 -8.82
CA ALA A 191 21.31 3.61 -7.73
C ALA A 191 21.32 2.16 -8.23
N ALA A 192 22.24 1.36 -7.68
CA ALA A 192 22.41 -0.04 -8.04
C ALA A 192 21.17 -0.89 -7.69
N ASP A 193 20.39 -0.46 -6.69
CA ASP A 193 19.15 -1.10 -6.25
C ASP A 193 18.17 -1.38 -7.40
N ARG A 194 18.13 -0.52 -8.44
CA ARG A 194 17.26 -0.72 -9.61
C ARG A 194 17.44 -2.08 -10.29
N ALA A 195 18.65 -2.64 -10.29
CA ALA A 195 18.94 -3.90 -10.94
C ALA A 195 18.31 -5.10 -10.20
N THR A 196 18.07 -4.98 -8.91
CA THR A 196 17.53 -6.04 -8.05
C THR A 196 16.11 -5.76 -7.55
N LEU A 197 15.61 -4.51 -7.70
CA LEU A 197 14.28 -4.12 -7.22
C LEU A 197 13.19 -4.95 -7.91
N PRO A 198 12.41 -5.72 -7.13
CA PRO A 198 11.29 -6.48 -7.70
C PRO A 198 10.11 -5.55 -7.97
N VAL A 199 9.69 -5.46 -9.23
CA VAL A 199 8.54 -4.68 -9.70
C VAL A 199 7.55 -5.60 -10.38
N ARG A 200 6.32 -5.65 -9.89
CA ARG A 200 5.27 -6.48 -10.46
C ARG A 200 4.07 -5.67 -10.89
N ASN A 201 3.70 -5.81 -12.16
CA ASN A 201 2.45 -5.31 -12.67
C ASN A 201 1.37 -6.40 -12.53
N PHE A 202 0.19 -6.01 -12.10
CA PHE A 202 -0.98 -6.88 -11.98
C PHE A 202 -2.07 -6.40 -12.91
N VAL A 203 -2.78 -7.35 -13.52
CA VAL A 203 -3.95 -7.08 -14.36
C VAL A 203 -5.02 -8.11 -14.05
N GLY A 204 -6.23 -7.68 -13.76
CA GLY A 204 -7.38 -8.59 -13.68
C GLY A 204 -7.67 -9.22 -15.05
N ALA A 205 -7.94 -10.52 -15.10
CA ALA A 205 -8.23 -11.22 -16.36
C ALA A 205 -9.50 -10.68 -17.04
N ASN A 206 -10.44 -10.14 -16.26
CA ASN A 206 -11.69 -9.54 -16.71
C ASN A 206 -11.65 -8.01 -16.74
N ASP A 207 -10.46 -7.40 -16.57
CA ASP A 207 -10.28 -5.95 -16.62
C ASP A 207 -10.47 -5.45 -18.06
N THR A 208 -11.47 -4.61 -18.29
CA THR A 208 -11.79 -4.06 -19.62
C THR A 208 -10.96 -2.82 -19.97
N LEU A 209 -10.28 -2.21 -19.00
CA LEU A 209 -9.40 -1.05 -19.20
C LEU A 209 -7.95 -1.48 -19.43
N CYS A 210 -7.56 -2.67 -18.97
CA CYS A 210 -6.20 -3.17 -19.08
C CYS A 210 -6.09 -4.35 -20.05
N VAL A 211 -6.64 -4.20 -21.24
CA VAL A 211 -6.62 -5.18 -22.32
C VAL A 211 -5.87 -4.67 -23.53
N ALA A 212 -5.34 -5.57 -24.34
CA ALA A 212 -4.65 -5.23 -25.58
C ALA A 212 -5.49 -4.30 -26.46
N GLY A 213 -4.89 -3.21 -26.93
CA GLY A 213 -5.57 -2.17 -27.69
C GLY A 213 -6.14 -1.03 -26.86
N HIS A 214 -6.26 -1.17 -25.55
CA HIS A 214 -6.67 -0.06 -24.68
C HIS A 214 -5.45 0.83 -24.31
N PRO A 215 -5.61 2.16 -24.21
CA PRO A 215 -4.51 3.07 -23.90
C PRO A 215 -3.77 2.75 -22.60
N ILE A 216 -4.46 2.36 -21.54
CA ILE A 216 -3.83 2.04 -20.24
C ILE A 216 -2.93 0.80 -20.37
N TYR A 217 -3.38 -0.23 -21.07
CA TYR A 217 -2.54 -1.40 -21.33
C TYR A 217 -1.25 -1.02 -22.09
N THR A 218 -1.37 -0.18 -23.11
CA THR A 218 -0.22 0.35 -23.87
C THR A 218 0.72 1.14 -22.96
N GLN A 219 0.20 1.98 -22.08
CA GLN A 219 0.98 2.75 -21.11
C GLN A 219 1.74 1.82 -20.14
N MET A 220 1.09 0.78 -19.63
CA MET A 220 1.73 -0.23 -18.78
C MET A 220 2.89 -0.92 -19.49
N GLN A 221 2.68 -1.37 -20.75
CA GLN A 221 3.75 -2.00 -21.55
C GLN A 221 4.92 -1.02 -21.79
N ASN A 222 4.63 0.23 -22.11
CA ASN A 222 5.66 1.27 -22.30
C ASN A 222 6.48 1.48 -21.02
N ALA A 223 5.83 1.49 -19.84
CA ALA A 223 6.53 1.63 -18.57
C ALA A 223 7.46 0.44 -18.29
N MET A 224 7.00 -0.78 -18.56
CA MET A 224 7.81 -1.99 -18.39
C MET A 224 9.03 -1.98 -19.33
N ASN A 225 8.82 -1.67 -20.60
CA ASN A 225 9.90 -1.59 -21.59
C ASN A 225 10.91 -0.47 -21.22
N PHE A 226 10.41 0.68 -20.75
CA PHE A 226 11.25 1.77 -20.26
C PHE A 226 12.09 1.32 -19.06
N ALA A 227 11.49 0.63 -18.09
CA ALA A 227 12.21 0.12 -16.93
C ALA A 227 13.32 -0.89 -17.34
N GLU A 228 13.03 -1.82 -18.21
CA GLU A 228 14.02 -2.78 -18.74
C GLU A 228 15.18 -2.07 -19.44
N ALA A 229 14.89 -1.09 -20.31
CA ALA A 229 15.90 -0.28 -20.99
C ALA A 229 16.81 0.50 -20.02
N HIS A 230 16.30 0.81 -18.80
CA HIS A 230 17.04 1.55 -17.77
C HIS A 230 17.62 0.66 -16.67
N GLY A 231 17.73 -0.65 -16.93
CA GLY A 231 18.46 -1.60 -16.08
C GLY A 231 17.66 -2.23 -14.95
N TYR A 232 16.33 -2.11 -14.93
CA TYR A 232 15.46 -2.87 -14.03
C TYR A 232 15.28 -4.29 -14.58
N LYS A 233 15.85 -5.29 -13.92
CA LYS A 233 15.89 -6.69 -14.40
C LYS A 233 14.76 -7.55 -13.86
N ASN A 234 14.07 -7.09 -12.81
CA ASN A 234 13.03 -7.85 -12.11
C ASN A 234 11.65 -7.22 -12.30
N VAL A 235 11.34 -6.82 -13.54
CA VAL A 235 10.01 -6.32 -13.92
C VAL A 235 9.18 -7.47 -14.47
N SER A 236 7.96 -7.65 -13.96
CA SER A 236 7.10 -8.77 -14.37
C SER A 236 5.64 -8.35 -14.46
N LEU A 237 4.83 -9.14 -15.18
CA LEU A 237 3.39 -9.01 -15.31
C LEU A 237 2.70 -10.27 -14.78
N THR A 238 1.67 -10.09 -13.97
CA THR A 238 0.80 -11.18 -13.50
C THR A 238 -0.64 -10.87 -13.89
N ARG A 239 -1.27 -11.81 -14.59
CA ARG A 239 -2.70 -11.78 -14.86
C ARG A 239 -3.44 -12.55 -13.77
N VAL A 240 -4.46 -11.93 -13.17
CA VAL A 240 -5.20 -12.50 -12.05
C VAL A 240 -6.58 -12.96 -12.53
N GLU A 241 -6.78 -14.27 -12.54
CA GLU A 241 -8.02 -14.88 -13.01
C GLU A 241 -9.23 -14.49 -12.15
N GLY A 242 -10.38 -14.26 -12.79
CA GLY A 242 -11.62 -13.91 -12.13
C GLY A 242 -11.73 -12.48 -11.63
N LYS A 243 -10.65 -11.68 -11.77
CA LYS A 243 -10.60 -10.29 -11.31
C LYS A 243 -10.84 -9.30 -12.44
N GLY A 244 -11.47 -8.16 -12.11
CA GLY A 244 -11.69 -7.03 -12.99
C GLY A 244 -10.75 -5.86 -12.69
N HIS A 245 -11.25 -4.64 -12.95
CA HIS A 245 -10.55 -3.40 -12.62
C HIS A 245 -10.75 -3.05 -11.14
N GLU A 246 -9.90 -3.58 -10.30
CA GLU A 246 -10.03 -3.48 -8.84
C GLU A 246 -8.64 -3.43 -8.17
N ARG A 247 -8.59 -3.07 -6.86
CA ARG A 247 -7.34 -2.82 -6.12
C ARG A 247 -6.44 -4.04 -5.93
N LEU A 248 -6.90 -5.27 -6.16
CA LEU A 248 -6.15 -6.52 -6.01
C LEU A 248 -5.32 -6.58 -4.72
N ALA A 249 -5.89 -6.08 -3.61
CA ALA A 249 -5.14 -5.85 -2.37
C ALA A 249 -4.58 -7.15 -1.77
N ASP A 250 -5.31 -8.27 -1.88
CA ASP A 250 -4.84 -9.57 -1.38
C ASP A 250 -3.66 -10.08 -2.19
N GLU A 251 -3.74 -10.02 -3.51
CA GLU A 251 -2.71 -10.45 -4.45
C GLU A 251 -1.41 -9.62 -4.30
N VAL A 252 -1.57 -8.31 -4.13
CA VAL A 252 -0.46 -7.38 -3.85
C VAL A 252 0.23 -7.73 -2.54
N LEU A 253 -0.53 -7.90 -1.46
CA LEU A 253 0.02 -8.22 -0.14
C LEU A 253 0.60 -9.64 -0.09
N ALA A 254 0.02 -10.60 -0.81
CA ALA A 254 0.60 -11.94 -0.98
C ALA A 254 1.95 -11.87 -1.70
N TYR A 255 2.05 -11.07 -2.76
CA TYR A 255 3.31 -10.85 -3.45
C TYR A 255 4.36 -10.21 -2.53
N PHE A 256 4.03 -9.16 -1.81
CA PHE A 256 4.97 -8.53 -0.87
C PHE A 256 5.38 -9.48 0.26
N SER A 257 4.47 -10.35 0.72
CA SER A 257 4.81 -11.38 1.71
C SER A 257 5.85 -12.37 1.18
N SER A 258 5.85 -12.68 -0.11
CA SER A 258 6.86 -13.56 -0.71
C SER A 258 8.26 -12.92 -0.79
N LEU A 259 8.37 -11.62 -0.56
CA LEU A 259 9.63 -10.85 -0.58
C LEU A 259 10.20 -10.55 0.81
N ILE A 260 9.48 -10.89 1.88
CA ILE A 260 9.98 -10.81 3.26
C ILE A 260 10.47 -12.20 3.70
N HIS A 261 11.72 -12.27 4.06
CA HIS A 261 12.38 -13.49 4.52
C HIS A 261 12.68 -13.41 6.01
#